data_014e262c853c0b6af4640713b83ec716
#
_entry.id   014e262c853c0b6af4640713b83ec716
#
_cell.length_a   1.000
_cell.length_b   1.000
_cell.length_c   1.000
_cell.angle_alpha   90.00
_cell.angle_beta   90.00
_cell.angle_gamma   90.00
#
_symmetry.space_group_name_H-M   'P 1'
#
loop_
_entity.id
_entity.type
_entity.pdbx_description
1 polymer ?
#
loop_
_entity_poly.entity_id
_entity_poly.type
_entity_poly.pdbx_seq_one_letter_code
_entity_poly.pdbx_strand_id
1 'polypeptide(L)'
;MEPLIPKNTFLFNTEQLPILSEDFCHQRYMQIRYWAQKGFRFLDYSAENAPVLFAWGAAEVSVVPLGYVPELDRMRKQSPEYDCLFYGGLNRRRHKLLHEIQDLGVNLKFLHGVYGEERDALIEKSKLVLNLHLYDSEIFEMVRVNYLMHNKICIVTELNPSTKIAPELKNLFVCCPRETLASEIAYLIHEPKKIQETASDAYDWLRSQPQEQIMKSIFDNRG
;
A
#
# COMPACT_ATOMS: atom_id res chain seq x y z
N MET A 1 -16.25 26.47 9.09
CA MET A 1 -15.42 26.70 10.30
C MET A 1 -14.18 25.82 10.15
N GLU A 2 -12.99 26.41 10.05
CA GLU A 2 -11.74 25.63 10.01
C GLU A 2 -11.58 24.89 11.34
N PRO A 3 -11.22 23.58 11.33
CA PRO A 3 -10.91 22.91 12.58
C PRO A 3 -9.70 23.60 13.24
N LEU A 4 -9.81 23.91 14.51
CA LEU A 4 -8.71 24.45 15.31
C LEU A 4 -7.70 23.33 15.58
N ILE A 5 -6.77 23.12 14.63
CA ILE A 5 -5.68 22.17 14.81
C ILE A 5 -4.51 22.91 15.49
N PRO A 6 -4.00 22.46 16.65
CA PRO A 6 -2.83 23.06 17.30
C PRO A 6 -1.61 23.09 16.37
N LYS A 7 -0.82 24.15 16.41
CA LYS A 7 0.37 24.31 15.54
C LYS A 7 1.46 23.26 15.77
N ASN A 8 1.49 22.62 16.93
CA ASN A 8 2.41 21.54 17.26
C ASN A 8 1.95 20.16 16.81
N THR A 9 0.86 20.07 16.05
CA THR A 9 0.34 18.82 15.50
C THR A 9 1.19 18.37 14.30
N PHE A 10 1.44 17.06 14.23
CA PHE A 10 1.90 16.40 13.02
C PHE A 10 0.72 15.83 12.24
N LEU A 11 0.72 16.02 10.93
CA LEU A 11 -0.25 15.41 10.02
C LEU A 11 0.39 14.20 9.37
N PHE A 12 -0.24 13.04 9.46
CA PHE A 12 0.28 11.83 8.82
C PHE A 12 -0.28 11.70 7.41
N ASN A 13 0.59 11.83 6.41
CA ASN A 13 0.21 11.62 5.01
C ASN A 13 0.34 10.15 4.64
N THR A 14 -0.69 9.61 4.01
CA THR A 14 -0.77 8.24 3.50
C THR A 14 -1.03 8.18 1.99
N GLU A 15 -1.02 9.34 1.31
CA GLU A 15 -1.25 9.45 -0.13
C GLU A 15 0.06 9.63 -0.90
N GLN A 16 0.09 9.20 -2.14
CA GLN A 16 1.20 9.44 -3.06
C GLN A 16 1.09 10.83 -3.65
N LEU A 17 2.03 11.73 -3.31
CA LEU A 17 1.93 13.14 -3.67
C LEU A 17 2.45 13.50 -5.07
N PRO A 18 3.49 12.88 -5.63
CA PRO A 18 3.92 13.15 -7.01
C PRO A 18 2.93 12.61 -8.04
N ILE A 19 1.67 13.01 -7.93
CA ILE A 19 0.58 12.61 -8.82
C ILE A 19 0.40 13.71 -9.86
N LEU A 20 0.72 13.40 -11.11
CA LEU A 20 0.56 14.31 -12.23
C LEU A 20 -0.79 14.13 -12.98
N SER A 21 -1.62 13.15 -12.60
CA SER A 21 -2.89 12.91 -13.29
C SER A 21 -4.03 13.73 -12.66
N GLU A 22 -4.77 14.44 -13.49
CA GLU A 22 -5.90 15.30 -13.10
C GLU A 22 -7.12 14.52 -12.58
N ASP A 23 -7.18 13.19 -12.80
CA ASP A 23 -8.42 12.42 -12.71
C ASP A 23 -8.73 11.77 -11.37
N PHE A 24 -7.77 11.66 -10.42
CA PHE A 24 -7.99 10.94 -9.17
C PHE A 24 -7.47 11.68 -7.94
N CYS A 25 -8.32 11.84 -6.93
CA CYS A 25 -7.98 12.38 -5.60
C CYS A 25 -7.72 13.88 -5.49
N HIS A 26 -8.22 14.69 -6.42
CA HIS A 26 -8.03 16.15 -6.40
C HIS A 26 -8.37 16.78 -5.04
N GLN A 27 -9.45 16.38 -4.37
CA GLN A 27 -9.84 16.95 -3.07
C GLN A 27 -8.84 16.61 -1.94
N ARG A 28 -8.37 15.35 -1.85
CA ARG A 28 -7.39 14.94 -0.82
C ARG A 28 -6.06 15.64 -1.02
N TYR A 29 -5.61 15.71 -2.28
CA TYR A 29 -4.41 16.41 -2.68
C TYR A 29 -4.45 17.90 -2.31
N MET A 30 -5.57 18.58 -2.60
CA MET A 30 -5.79 19.99 -2.23
C MET A 30 -5.80 20.19 -0.71
N GLN A 31 -6.35 19.25 0.07
CA GLN A 31 -6.31 19.31 1.52
C GLN A 31 -4.89 19.19 2.07
N ILE A 32 -4.10 18.23 1.59
CA ILE A 32 -2.71 18.05 2.03
C ILE A 32 -1.90 19.30 1.68
N ARG A 33 -2.01 19.79 0.44
CA ARG A 33 -1.38 21.04 -0.02
C ARG A 33 -1.78 22.25 0.84
N TYR A 34 -3.06 22.38 1.14
CA TYR A 34 -3.56 23.46 1.99
C TYR A 34 -2.87 23.46 3.37
N TRP A 35 -2.78 22.28 4.02
CA TRP A 35 -2.13 22.17 5.32
C TRP A 35 -0.61 22.40 5.24
N ALA A 36 0.04 21.96 4.18
CA ALA A 36 1.45 22.26 3.94
C ALA A 36 1.69 23.77 3.79
N GLN A 37 0.84 24.47 3.01
CA GLN A 37 0.90 25.94 2.86
C GLN A 37 0.66 26.70 4.17
N LYS A 38 -0.04 26.11 5.13
CA LYS A 38 -0.22 26.65 6.49
C LYS A 38 1.00 26.40 7.39
N GLY A 39 2.05 25.76 6.89
CA GLY A 39 3.28 25.47 7.63
C GLY A 39 3.12 24.34 8.65
N PHE A 40 2.20 23.40 8.45
CA PHE A 40 2.10 22.22 9.30
C PHE A 40 3.29 21.28 9.11
N ARG A 41 3.55 20.47 10.14
CA ARG A 41 4.55 19.41 10.13
C ARG A 41 3.91 18.11 9.68
N PHE A 42 4.64 17.32 8.91
CA PHE A 42 4.14 16.05 8.36
C PHE A 42 4.97 14.86 8.83
N LEU A 43 4.27 13.76 9.07
CA LEU A 43 4.82 12.42 9.02
C LEU A 43 4.41 11.81 7.67
N ASP A 44 5.32 11.14 6.99
CA ASP A 44 5.04 10.53 5.69
C ASP A 44 5.65 9.14 5.60
N TYR A 45 4.94 8.21 4.99
CA TYR A 45 5.43 6.84 4.82
C TYR A 45 6.50 6.71 3.72
N SER A 46 6.64 7.70 2.85
CA SER A 46 7.53 7.68 1.70
C SER A 46 8.45 8.91 1.64
N ALA A 47 9.74 8.66 1.50
CA ALA A 47 10.71 9.73 1.28
C ALA A 47 10.46 10.51 -0.03
N GLU A 48 9.84 9.88 -1.02
CA GLU A 48 9.51 10.49 -2.31
C GLU A 48 8.49 11.62 -2.21
N ASN A 49 7.65 11.62 -1.18
CA ASN A 49 6.69 12.68 -0.92
C ASN A 49 7.31 13.93 -0.28
N ALA A 50 8.42 13.79 0.44
CA ALA A 50 8.99 14.86 1.22
C ALA A 50 9.36 16.12 0.39
N PRO A 51 10.00 16.01 -0.79
CA PRO A 51 10.29 17.19 -1.63
C PRO A 51 9.03 17.96 -2.04
N VAL A 52 7.92 17.23 -2.30
CA VAL A 52 6.63 17.82 -2.68
C VAL A 52 6.02 18.59 -1.52
N LEU A 53 6.01 18.00 -0.31
CA LEU A 53 5.50 18.63 0.90
C LEU A 53 6.30 19.91 1.25
N PHE A 54 7.63 19.87 1.16
CA PHE A 54 8.47 21.05 1.36
C PHE A 54 8.20 22.12 0.31
N ALA A 55 8.06 21.75 -0.98
CA ALA A 55 7.73 22.68 -2.04
C ALA A 55 6.36 23.36 -1.84
N TRP A 56 5.45 22.71 -1.13
CA TRP A 56 4.14 23.26 -0.76
C TRP A 56 4.19 24.12 0.51
N GLY A 57 5.30 24.14 1.26
CA GLY A 57 5.49 24.97 2.43
C GLY A 57 5.36 24.26 3.78
N ALA A 58 5.43 22.92 3.79
CA ALA A 58 5.49 22.17 5.06
C ALA A 58 6.69 22.64 5.90
N ALA A 59 6.48 22.89 7.19
CA ALA A 59 7.53 23.35 8.09
C ALA A 59 8.54 22.24 8.42
N GLU A 60 8.08 21.00 8.40
CA GLU A 60 8.89 19.82 8.70
C GLU A 60 8.25 18.60 8.04
N VAL A 61 9.08 17.68 7.52
CA VAL A 61 8.64 16.38 7.03
C VAL A 61 9.54 15.30 7.61
N SER A 62 8.95 14.34 8.32
CA SER A 62 9.66 13.17 8.83
C SER A 62 9.14 11.92 8.16
N VAL A 63 10.06 11.16 7.57
CA VAL A 63 9.73 9.86 6.97
C VAL A 63 9.57 8.83 8.08
N VAL A 64 8.40 8.19 8.12
CA VAL A 64 8.01 7.21 9.13
C VAL A 64 7.66 5.91 8.43
N PRO A 65 8.53 4.90 8.44
CA PRO A 65 8.18 3.57 7.94
C PRO A 65 6.94 3.03 8.65
N LEU A 66 6.10 2.31 7.90
CA LEU A 66 4.93 1.64 8.46
C LEU A 66 5.36 0.30 9.06
N GLY A 67 5.34 0.21 10.39
CA GLY A 67 5.67 -0.98 11.16
C GLY A 67 4.44 -1.78 11.58
N TYR A 68 4.65 -2.74 12.48
CA TYR A 68 3.62 -3.61 13.03
C TYR A 68 2.80 -2.94 14.12
N VAL A 69 1.48 -3.08 14.00
CA VAL A 69 0.45 -2.63 14.95
C VAL A 69 -0.47 -3.81 15.25
N PRO A 70 -0.49 -4.38 16.48
CA PRO A 70 -1.25 -5.60 16.78
C PRO A 70 -2.74 -5.54 16.42
N GLU A 71 -3.36 -4.37 16.53
CA GLU A 71 -4.78 -4.14 16.24
C GLU A 71 -5.15 -4.30 14.77
N LEU A 72 -4.16 -4.33 13.87
CA LEU A 72 -4.37 -4.56 12.44
C LEU A 72 -4.30 -6.04 12.04
N ASP A 73 -3.81 -6.92 12.93
CA ASP A 73 -3.82 -8.39 12.78
C ASP A 73 -5.18 -8.95 13.19
N ARG A 74 -6.17 -8.82 12.32
CA ARG A 74 -7.57 -9.08 12.67
C ARG A 74 -8.32 -10.02 11.73
N MET A 75 -7.80 -10.25 10.53
CA MET A 75 -8.45 -11.17 9.58
C MET A 75 -8.24 -12.64 9.98
N ARG A 76 -9.19 -13.47 9.60
CA ARG A 76 -9.13 -14.93 9.79
C ARG A 76 -9.32 -15.61 8.44
N LYS A 77 -8.23 -16.13 7.89
CA LYS A 77 -8.23 -16.78 6.58
C LYS A 77 -9.28 -17.88 6.51
N GLN A 78 -10.10 -17.82 5.49
CA GLN A 78 -11.15 -18.78 5.20
C GLN A 78 -10.76 -19.68 4.03
N SER A 79 -11.60 -20.70 3.73
CA SER A 79 -11.45 -21.47 2.50
C SER A 79 -11.59 -20.52 1.29
N PRO A 80 -10.63 -20.51 0.37
CA PRO A 80 -10.63 -19.55 -0.72
C PRO A 80 -11.79 -19.81 -1.70
N GLU A 81 -12.56 -18.76 -1.97
CA GLU A 81 -13.55 -18.68 -3.03
C GLU A 81 -12.96 -18.07 -4.31
N TYR A 82 -11.91 -17.27 -4.17
CA TYR A 82 -11.24 -16.56 -5.27
C TYR A 82 -9.77 -16.94 -5.34
N ASP A 83 -9.24 -17.08 -6.55
CA ASP A 83 -7.82 -17.27 -6.75
C ASP A 83 -7.05 -15.99 -6.46
N CYS A 84 -7.58 -14.87 -6.92
CA CYS A 84 -6.93 -13.58 -6.82
C CYS A 84 -7.94 -12.48 -6.52
N LEU A 85 -7.54 -11.51 -5.71
CA LEU A 85 -8.36 -10.33 -5.41
C LEU A 85 -7.58 -9.06 -5.73
N PHE A 86 -8.26 -8.10 -6.35
CA PHE A 86 -7.79 -6.73 -6.48
C PHE A 86 -8.81 -5.75 -5.91
N TYR A 87 -8.37 -4.76 -5.15
CA TYR A 87 -9.21 -3.66 -4.70
C TYR A 87 -8.53 -2.30 -4.90
N GLY A 88 -9.31 -1.30 -5.25
CA GLY A 88 -8.84 0.06 -5.47
C GLY A 88 -9.42 0.73 -6.71
N GLY A 89 -8.94 1.92 -7.01
CA GLY A 89 -9.34 2.66 -8.20
C GLY A 89 -8.95 1.95 -9.49
N LEU A 90 -9.78 2.06 -10.53
CA LEU A 90 -9.48 1.58 -11.87
C LEU A 90 -9.07 2.73 -12.77
N ASN A 91 -8.04 2.47 -13.57
CA ASN A 91 -7.73 3.21 -14.78
C ASN A 91 -7.65 2.22 -15.96
N ARG A 92 -7.47 2.74 -17.17
CA ARG A 92 -7.41 1.92 -18.40
C ARG A 92 -6.32 0.84 -18.31
N ARG A 93 -5.18 1.17 -17.71
CA ARG A 93 -4.03 0.27 -17.56
C ARG A 93 -4.34 -0.90 -16.62
N ARG A 94 -4.89 -0.63 -15.43
CA ARG A 94 -5.31 -1.66 -14.47
C ARG A 94 -6.41 -2.54 -15.04
N HIS A 95 -7.40 -1.94 -15.68
CA HIS A 95 -8.51 -2.66 -16.31
C HIS A 95 -8.00 -3.69 -17.33
N LYS A 96 -7.10 -3.27 -18.24
CA LYS A 96 -6.49 -4.17 -19.22
C LYS A 96 -5.77 -5.34 -18.55
N LEU A 97 -4.96 -5.09 -17.54
CA LEU A 97 -4.21 -6.13 -16.82
C LEU A 97 -5.12 -7.13 -16.10
N LEU A 98 -6.20 -6.64 -15.45
CA LEU A 98 -7.16 -7.52 -14.78
C LEU A 98 -7.87 -8.44 -15.77
N HIS A 99 -8.19 -7.97 -16.99
CA HIS A 99 -8.71 -8.83 -18.06
C HIS A 99 -7.68 -9.85 -18.54
N GLU A 100 -6.43 -9.44 -18.77
CA GLU A 100 -5.36 -10.38 -19.15
C GLU A 100 -5.21 -11.53 -18.14
N ILE A 101 -5.39 -11.26 -16.84
CA ILE A 101 -5.38 -12.28 -15.78
C ILE A 101 -6.60 -13.19 -15.88
N GLN A 102 -7.80 -12.64 -16.09
CA GLN A 102 -9.03 -13.42 -16.25
C GLN A 102 -9.01 -14.29 -17.50
N ASP A 103 -8.44 -13.82 -18.60
CA ASP A 103 -8.30 -14.56 -19.86
C ASP A 103 -7.43 -15.83 -19.71
N LEU A 104 -6.55 -15.86 -18.69
CA LEU A 104 -5.79 -17.05 -18.31
C LEU A 104 -6.55 -18.03 -17.40
N GLY A 105 -7.86 -17.80 -17.18
CA GLY A 105 -8.72 -18.69 -16.38
C GLY A 105 -8.63 -18.46 -14.87
N VAL A 106 -7.98 -17.40 -14.40
CA VAL A 106 -7.89 -17.06 -12.99
C VAL A 106 -9.22 -16.52 -12.48
N ASN A 107 -9.77 -17.12 -11.41
CA ASN A 107 -10.97 -16.61 -10.74
C ASN A 107 -10.62 -15.34 -9.95
N LEU A 108 -10.60 -14.19 -10.65
CA LEU A 108 -10.25 -12.90 -10.12
C LEU A 108 -11.47 -12.12 -9.65
N LYS A 109 -11.46 -11.71 -8.38
CA LYS A 109 -12.43 -10.77 -7.80
C LYS A 109 -11.88 -9.34 -7.82
N PHE A 110 -12.66 -8.42 -8.35
CA PHE A 110 -12.35 -7.00 -8.32
C PHE A 110 -13.33 -6.24 -7.43
N LEU A 111 -12.80 -5.32 -6.60
CA LEU A 111 -13.59 -4.48 -5.70
C LEU A 111 -13.33 -3.00 -6.01
N HIS A 112 -14.42 -2.25 -6.17
CA HIS A 112 -14.38 -0.78 -6.28
C HIS A 112 -15.32 -0.16 -5.24
N GLY A 113 -14.80 0.79 -4.45
CA GLY A 113 -15.61 1.47 -3.44
C GLY A 113 -16.00 0.60 -2.24
N VAL A 114 -15.38 -0.57 -2.04
CA VAL A 114 -15.60 -1.48 -0.91
C VAL A 114 -14.49 -1.30 0.11
N TYR A 115 -14.86 -1.08 1.37
CA TYR A 115 -13.95 -0.75 2.47
C TYR A 115 -14.30 -1.52 3.76
N GLY A 116 -13.40 -1.45 4.75
CA GLY A 116 -13.64 -1.99 6.08
C GLY A 116 -13.89 -3.49 6.08
N GLU A 117 -14.82 -3.93 6.91
CA GLU A 117 -15.14 -5.34 7.14
C GLU A 117 -15.62 -6.07 5.88
N GLU A 118 -16.37 -5.40 5.01
CA GLU A 118 -16.83 -5.99 3.75
C GLU A 118 -15.66 -6.32 2.82
N ARG A 119 -14.68 -5.41 2.70
CA ARG A 119 -13.44 -5.67 1.96
C ARG A 119 -12.65 -6.80 2.60
N ASP A 120 -12.50 -6.77 3.92
CA ASP A 120 -11.70 -7.73 4.67
C ASP A 120 -12.26 -9.15 4.52
N ALA A 121 -13.59 -9.32 4.59
CA ALA A 121 -14.25 -10.60 4.37
C ALA A 121 -13.99 -11.20 2.98
N LEU A 122 -13.79 -10.36 1.95
CA LEU A 122 -13.44 -10.84 0.61
C LEU A 122 -11.94 -11.15 0.48
N ILE A 123 -11.08 -10.41 1.18
CA ILE A 123 -9.65 -10.72 1.28
C ILE A 123 -9.44 -12.08 1.97
N GLU A 124 -10.15 -12.36 3.08
CA GLU A 124 -10.09 -13.64 3.80
C GLU A 124 -10.38 -14.85 2.92
N LYS A 125 -11.24 -14.69 1.90
CA LYS A 125 -11.67 -15.71 0.95
C LYS A 125 -10.83 -15.76 -0.34
N SER A 126 -9.70 -15.07 -0.37
CA SER A 126 -8.84 -15.02 -1.55
C SER A 126 -7.52 -15.72 -1.29
N LYS A 127 -6.94 -16.42 -2.29
CA LYS A 127 -5.62 -17.04 -2.15
C LYS A 127 -4.53 -15.99 -2.04
N LEU A 128 -4.61 -14.93 -2.87
CA LEU A 128 -3.65 -13.82 -2.92
C LEU A 128 -4.32 -12.50 -3.29
N VAL A 129 -3.61 -11.39 -3.04
CA VAL A 129 -4.07 -10.04 -3.36
C VAL A 129 -3.06 -9.32 -4.24
N LEU A 130 -3.56 -8.58 -5.23
CA LEU A 130 -2.73 -7.81 -6.15
C LEU A 130 -2.44 -6.41 -5.62
N ASN A 131 -1.19 -5.99 -5.77
CA ASN A 131 -0.77 -4.62 -5.60
C ASN A 131 -0.29 -4.06 -6.95
N LEU A 132 -1.09 -3.19 -7.55
CA LEU A 132 -0.84 -2.62 -8.88
C LEU A 132 -0.67 -1.11 -8.76
N HIS A 133 0.29 -0.53 -9.51
CA HIS A 133 0.45 0.92 -9.56
C HIS A 133 -0.76 1.60 -10.21
N LEU A 134 -1.24 2.68 -9.58
CA LEU A 134 -2.30 3.52 -10.13
C LEU A 134 -1.69 4.70 -10.92
N TYR A 135 -0.61 5.26 -10.39
CA TYR A 135 0.00 6.48 -10.85
C TYR A 135 1.35 6.22 -11.51
N ASP A 136 1.76 7.14 -12.38
CA ASP A 136 3.05 7.10 -13.06
C ASP A 136 4.23 7.43 -12.11
N SER A 137 3.95 7.93 -10.91
CA SER A 137 4.94 8.16 -9.86
C SER A 137 5.64 6.87 -9.41
N GLU A 138 4.97 5.72 -9.58
CA GLU A 138 5.44 4.40 -9.18
C GLU A 138 5.98 4.31 -7.74
N ILE A 139 5.47 5.18 -6.84
CA ILE A 139 5.70 5.04 -5.41
C ILE A 139 5.01 3.76 -4.94
N PHE A 140 5.77 2.93 -4.21
CA PHE A 140 5.23 1.67 -3.72
C PHE A 140 4.06 1.90 -2.74
N GLU A 141 2.93 1.19 -2.95
CA GLU A 141 1.71 1.41 -2.17
C GLU A 141 1.80 0.75 -0.77
N MET A 142 2.76 1.21 0.04
CA MET A 142 3.09 0.61 1.32
C MET A 142 1.91 0.58 2.30
N VAL A 143 1.00 1.53 2.25
CA VAL A 143 -0.19 1.59 3.13
C VAL A 143 -1.08 0.36 2.93
N ARG A 144 -1.33 -0.03 1.68
CA ARG A 144 -2.09 -1.25 1.35
C ARG A 144 -1.32 -2.50 1.73
N VAL A 145 -0.06 -2.55 1.32
CA VAL A 145 0.81 -3.71 1.50
C VAL A 145 1.03 -4.00 2.98
N ASN A 146 1.30 -2.99 3.80
CA ASN A 146 1.46 -3.11 5.24
C ASN A 146 0.22 -3.75 5.89
N TYR A 147 -0.99 -3.32 5.51
CA TYR A 147 -2.22 -3.91 6.02
C TYR A 147 -2.39 -5.39 5.63
N LEU A 148 -2.03 -5.75 4.40
CA LEU A 148 -2.07 -7.14 3.94
C LEU A 148 -1.03 -8.02 4.66
N MET A 149 0.17 -7.49 4.91
CA MET A 149 1.21 -8.18 5.69
C MET A 149 0.75 -8.51 7.12
N HIS A 150 0.08 -7.57 7.82
CA HIS A 150 -0.50 -7.82 9.15
C HIS A 150 -1.41 -9.04 9.18
N ASN A 151 -2.06 -9.36 8.08
CA ASN A 151 -3.09 -10.37 7.98
C ASN A 151 -2.63 -11.63 7.24
N LYS A 152 -1.32 -11.82 7.06
CA LYS A 152 -0.71 -12.99 6.40
C LYS A 152 -1.30 -13.25 5.01
N ILE A 153 -1.45 -12.19 4.23
CA ILE A 153 -1.96 -12.28 2.86
C ILE A 153 -0.78 -12.31 1.90
N CYS A 154 -0.76 -13.30 1.01
CA CYS A 154 0.21 -13.34 -0.08
C CYS A 154 -0.05 -12.17 -1.04
N ILE A 155 1.00 -11.39 -1.31
CA ILE A 155 0.93 -10.20 -2.14
C ILE A 155 1.70 -10.44 -3.42
N VAL A 156 1.03 -10.29 -4.55
CA VAL A 156 1.67 -10.20 -5.86
C VAL A 156 1.70 -8.75 -6.27
N THR A 157 2.89 -8.19 -6.44
CA THR A 157 3.05 -6.78 -6.72
C THR A 157 3.69 -6.54 -8.07
N GLU A 158 3.14 -5.57 -8.78
CA GLU A 158 3.80 -5.00 -9.94
C GLU A 158 5.06 -4.27 -9.47
N LEU A 159 6.20 -4.60 -10.06
CA LEU A 159 7.49 -4.00 -9.78
C LEU A 159 8.25 -3.74 -11.08
N ASN A 160 8.40 -2.48 -11.43
CA ASN A 160 9.16 -2.02 -12.57
C ASN A 160 10.52 -1.44 -12.11
N PRO A 161 11.50 -1.26 -13.01
CA PRO A 161 12.80 -0.69 -12.64
C PRO A 161 12.73 0.69 -11.96
N SER A 162 11.71 1.48 -12.29
CA SER A 162 11.43 2.81 -11.71
C SER A 162 10.67 2.78 -10.39
N THR A 163 10.11 1.63 -9.99
CA THR A 163 9.34 1.52 -8.74
C THR A 163 10.19 1.85 -7.52
N LYS A 164 9.71 2.81 -6.74
CA LYS A 164 10.37 3.29 -5.51
C LYS A 164 9.98 2.40 -4.33
N ILE A 165 10.77 1.37 -4.08
CA ILE A 165 10.58 0.41 -2.98
C ILE A 165 11.90 0.18 -2.25
N ALA A 166 11.85 0.08 -0.92
CA ALA A 166 13.00 -0.26 -0.10
C ALA A 166 13.54 -1.66 -0.45
N PRO A 167 14.86 -1.85 -0.60
CA PRO A 167 15.44 -3.11 -1.06
C PRO A 167 15.03 -4.33 -0.22
N GLU A 168 14.92 -4.18 1.10
CA GLU A 168 14.53 -5.22 2.05
C GLU A 168 13.11 -5.76 1.82
N LEU A 169 12.24 -4.95 1.23
CA LEU A 169 10.86 -5.35 0.96
C LEU A 169 10.71 -6.20 -0.31
N LYS A 170 11.67 -6.14 -1.24
CA LYS A 170 11.54 -6.82 -2.53
C LYS A 170 11.41 -8.33 -2.44
N ASN A 171 12.02 -8.93 -1.42
CA ASN A 171 12.01 -10.38 -1.21
C ASN A 171 10.81 -10.89 -0.40
N LEU A 172 9.98 -9.97 0.11
CA LEU A 172 8.82 -10.30 0.94
C LEU A 172 7.54 -10.54 0.11
N PHE A 173 7.59 -10.26 -1.18
CA PHE A 173 6.44 -10.33 -2.08
C PHE A 173 6.80 -11.09 -3.36
N VAL A 174 5.79 -11.54 -4.08
CA VAL A 174 5.98 -11.99 -5.46
C VAL A 174 6.02 -10.73 -6.34
N CYS A 175 7.23 -10.31 -6.69
CA CYS A 175 7.49 -9.11 -7.48
C CYS A 175 7.62 -9.45 -8.95
N CYS A 176 6.79 -8.88 -9.80
CA CYS A 176 6.80 -9.14 -11.24
C CYS A 176 6.75 -7.83 -12.04
N PRO A 177 7.48 -7.74 -13.17
CA PRO A 177 7.19 -6.74 -14.17
C PRO A 177 5.76 -6.89 -14.68
N ARG A 178 5.17 -5.79 -15.16
CA ARG A 178 3.81 -5.81 -15.70
C ARG A 178 3.59 -6.89 -16.77
N GLU A 179 4.59 -7.08 -17.63
CA GLU A 179 4.53 -7.97 -18.79
C GLU A 179 4.37 -9.44 -18.43
N THR A 180 4.89 -9.86 -17.29
CA THR A 180 4.86 -11.25 -16.82
C THR A 180 3.86 -11.47 -15.68
N LEU A 181 3.25 -10.41 -15.15
CA LEU A 181 2.45 -10.47 -13.94
C LEU A 181 1.24 -11.41 -14.11
N ALA A 182 0.53 -11.37 -15.23
CA ALA A 182 -0.62 -12.25 -15.47
C ALA A 182 -0.21 -13.74 -15.50
N SER A 183 0.88 -14.09 -16.17
CA SER A 183 1.39 -15.47 -16.24
C SER A 183 1.92 -15.95 -14.88
N GLU A 184 2.59 -15.10 -14.12
CA GLU A 184 3.03 -15.44 -12.76
C GLU A 184 1.86 -15.72 -11.82
N ILE A 185 0.79 -14.94 -11.90
CA ILE A 185 -0.42 -15.19 -11.11
C ILE A 185 -1.05 -16.53 -11.49
N ALA A 186 -1.22 -16.80 -12.81
CA ALA A 186 -1.79 -18.05 -13.29
C ALA A 186 -0.96 -19.27 -12.86
N TYR A 187 0.35 -19.14 -12.74
CA TYR A 187 1.23 -20.17 -12.17
C TYR A 187 1.04 -20.27 -10.64
N LEU A 188 1.15 -19.14 -9.94
CA LEU A 188 1.21 -19.08 -8.48
C LEU A 188 -0.06 -19.62 -7.79
N ILE A 189 -1.23 -19.45 -8.38
CA ILE A 189 -2.51 -19.94 -7.80
C ILE A 189 -2.54 -21.46 -7.62
N HIS A 190 -1.63 -22.19 -8.27
CA HIS A 190 -1.45 -23.63 -8.15
C HIS A 190 -0.32 -24.04 -7.18
N GLU A 191 0.35 -23.06 -6.57
CA GLU A 191 1.48 -23.24 -5.66
C GLU A 191 1.13 -22.83 -4.20
N PRO A 192 0.22 -23.57 -3.52
CA PRO A 192 -0.30 -23.17 -2.21
C PRO A 192 0.79 -23.05 -1.15
N LYS A 193 1.85 -23.85 -1.24
CA LYS A 193 2.98 -23.81 -0.32
C LYS A 193 3.75 -22.49 -0.48
N LYS A 194 4.05 -22.07 -1.71
CA LYS A 194 4.72 -20.80 -2.01
C LYS A 194 3.88 -19.60 -1.56
N ILE A 195 2.57 -19.65 -1.77
CA ILE A 195 1.63 -18.62 -1.30
C ILE A 195 1.71 -18.48 0.22
N GLN A 196 1.70 -19.60 0.96
CA GLN A 196 1.74 -19.59 2.42
C GLN A 196 3.09 -19.11 2.95
N GLU A 197 4.20 -19.60 2.39
CA GLU A 197 5.56 -19.20 2.79
C GLU A 197 5.76 -17.70 2.58
N THR A 198 5.46 -17.17 1.38
CA THR A 198 5.57 -15.73 1.09
C THR A 198 4.76 -14.88 2.08
N ALA A 199 3.52 -15.29 2.37
CA ALA A 199 2.66 -14.56 3.31
C ALA A 199 3.21 -14.59 4.74
N SER A 200 3.76 -15.72 5.18
CA SER A 200 4.35 -15.88 6.52
C SER A 200 5.63 -15.07 6.67
N ASP A 201 6.53 -15.13 5.69
CA ASP A 201 7.80 -14.39 5.70
C ASP A 201 7.56 -12.87 5.79
N ALA A 202 6.61 -12.36 5.02
CA ALA A 202 6.24 -10.95 5.05
C ALA A 202 5.66 -10.54 6.42
N TYR A 203 4.80 -11.36 7.01
CA TYR A 203 4.24 -11.12 8.34
C TYR A 203 5.30 -11.14 9.42
N ASP A 204 6.20 -12.15 9.42
CA ASP A 204 7.23 -12.30 10.44
C ASP A 204 8.26 -11.16 10.36
N TRP A 205 8.62 -10.74 9.15
CA TRP A 205 9.43 -9.54 8.96
C TRP A 205 8.74 -8.30 9.55
N LEU A 206 7.46 -8.08 9.22
CA LEU A 206 6.72 -6.92 9.72
C LEU A 206 6.63 -6.93 11.25
N ARG A 207 6.38 -8.08 11.87
CA ARG A 207 6.35 -8.23 13.33
C ARG A 207 7.67 -7.87 14.01
N SER A 208 8.77 -8.02 13.32
CA SER A 208 10.09 -7.61 13.82
C SER A 208 10.28 -6.08 13.82
N GLN A 209 9.32 -5.32 13.27
CA GLN A 209 9.37 -3.87 13.12
C GLN A 209 8.19 -3.19 13.88
N PRO A 210 8.15 -3.21 15.23
CA PRO A 210 7.03 -2.64 15.97
C PRO A 210 6.89 -1.12 15.72
N GLN A 211 5.70 -0.66 15.36
CA GLN A 211 5.43 0.76 15.08
C GLN A 211 5.77 1.66 16.26
N GLU A 212 5.54 1.19 17.48
CA GLU A 212 5.88 1.95 18.69
C GLU A 212 7.38 2.26 18.77
N GLN A 213 8.25 1.30 18.45
CA GLN A 213 9.71 1.51 18.46
C GLN A 213 10.15 2.47 17.36
N ILE A 214 9.55 2.36 16.16
CA ILE A 214 9.80 3.29 15.06
C ILE A 214 9.43 4.71 15.49
N MET A 215 8.24 4.89 16.06
CA MET A 215 7.79 6.21 16.52
C MET A 215 8.70 6.77 17.62
N LYS A 216 9.07 5.96 18.60
CA LYS A 216 10.01 6.36 19.66
C LYS A 216 11.34 6.85 19.06
N SER A 217 11.94 6.09 18.14
CA SER A 217 13.22 6.48 17.52
C SER A 217 13.15 7.82 16.79
N ILE A 218 12.00 8.15 16.20
CA ILE A 218 11.81 9.43 15.47
C ILE A 218 11.64 10.60 16.44
N PHE A 219 10.95 10.42 17.56
CA PHE A 219 10.67 11.51 18.49
C PHE A 219 11.75 11.69 19.56
N ASP A 220 12.41 10.62 20.02
CA ASP A 220 13.50 10.70 21.01
C ASP A 220 14.76 11.39 20.44
N ASN A 221 15.02 11.24 19.14
CA ASN A 221 16.14 11.91 18.46
C ASN A 221 15.90 13.40 18.21
N ARG A 222 14.83 13.98 18.74
CA ARG A 222 14.45 15.40 18.59
C ARG A 222 14.65 16.24 19.87
N GLY A 223 15.23 15.61 20.91
CA GLY A 223 15.56 16.26 22.19
C GLY A 223 16.86 17.03 22.17
#